data_3605ec81c640b515651f071eaff87c48
#
_entry.id   3605ec81c640b515651f071eaff87c48
#
_cell.length_a   1.000
_cell.length_b   1.000
_cell.length_c   1.000
_cell.angle_alpha   90.00
_cell.angle_beta   90.00
_cell.angle_gamma   90.00
#
_symmetry.space_group_name_H-M   'P 1'
#
loop_
_entity.id
_entity.type
_entity.pdbx_description
1 polymer ?
#
loop_
_entity_poly.entity_id
_entity_poly.type
_entity_poly.pdbx_seq_one_letter_code
_entity_poly.pdbx_strand_id
1 'polypeptide(L)'
;MKKVFYLFLGILTVFLILGGLKSPAVSAKEVALNVTKQVVTPAKSPADQYTDISVEMNFGVPSTAAKGDTTVIKLPDNLKFIENQTFKITNDAGDVIADAVINRDTKTITLTYTDFVEKRSDITGNLKFAVRVDIAEQHENTKIPVKLTIDKQTKTVGEFNYVFVPGDLNKEFDKVSWGTKKAEDGSITRTYELRVNASKQAFSDAIVTDQLQTDGMEYVPTSVKVYKGVWAEGNDGKLALKNRQLVTDKEVTFAADNKSFTVKLGEVAQSEGYLIEYQVRVPYAPASGETFVNYASLDANKTRIDAKESPYVYQTASGSADGYTFEIVIDKKGDDGSALANAEFDVIRKATGKSVGKLVTGADGTAKVSNLLRDEYIIRETKAPSGFQLLENDVVVNAADFDASKVARKEIVNKAETTTTTTTTTTTTTTTTTTTTEAPTTSTTTTEAPTSTTTTEAPTTSTTTTESTTS
;
A
#
# COMPACT_ATOMS: atom_id res chain seq x y z
N MET A 1 25.00 -19.66 -20.61
CA MET A 1 24.36 -18.94 -19.50
C MET A 1 23.44 -17.85 -20.04
N LYS A 2 22.35 -18.19 -20.74
CA LYS A 2 21.36 -17.27 -21.33
C LYS A 2 19.97 -17.92 -21.43
N LYS A 3 19.47 -18.60 -20.37
CA LYS A 3 18.15 -19.28 -20.42
C LYS A 3 17.33 -19.21 -19.12
N VAL A 4 17.60 -18.30 -18.16
CA VAL A 4 16.83 -18.14 -16.91
C VAL A 4 16.10 -16.79 -16.82
N PHE A 5 16.21 -15.92 -17.81
CA PHE A 5 15.65 -14.54 -17.73
C PHE A 5 14.21 -14.39 -18.25
N TYR A 6 13.56 -15.48 -18.69
CA TYR A 6 12.22 -15.39 -19.31
C TYR A 6 11.06 -15.92 -18.47
N LEU A 7 11.27 -16.35 -17.22
CA LEU A 7 10.18 -16.94 -16.42
C LEU A 7 9.50 -15.96 -15.46
N PHE A 8 10.02 -14.76 -15.25
CA PHE A 8 9.41 -13.76 -14.36
C PHE A 8 8.65 -12.64 -15.08
N LEU A 9 8.73 -12.56 -16.39
CA LEU A 9 7.95 -11.60 -17.19
C LEU A 9 6.60 -12.17 -17.67
N GLY A 10 6.32 -13.44 -17.40
CA GLY A 10 5.15 -14.18 -17.89
C GLY A 10 3.91 -14.11 -17.01
N ILE A 11 3.97 -13.58 -15.79
CA ILE A 11 2.81 -13.55 -14.86
C ILE A 11 2.00 -12.24 -14.97
N LEU A 12 2.53 -11.23 -15.65
CA LEU A 12 1.83 -9.95 -15.84
C LEU A 12 1.02 -9.87 -17.15
N THR A 13 1.02 -10.90 -17.99
CA THR A 13 0.38 -10.86 -19.33
C THR A 13 -0.72 -11.89 -19.59
N VAL A 14 -1.20 -12.64 -18.60
CA VAL A 14 -2.24 -13.69 -18.80
C VAL A 14 -3.66 -13.23 -18.40
N PHE A 15 -3.91 -11.95 -18.13
CA PHE A 15 -5.28 -11.46 -17.88
C PHE A 15 -5.89 -10.62 -19.00
N LEU A 16 -5.50 -10.85 -20.23
CA LEU A 16 -6.10 -10.15 -21.37
C LEU A 16 -6.43 -11.14 -22.49
N ILE A 17 -7.49 -11.94 -22.37
CA ILE A 17 -8.38 -12.37 -23.46
C ILE A 17 -9.46 -13.27 -22.84
N LEU A 18 -10.62 -12.69 -22.51
CA LEU A 18 -11.93 -13.34 -22.62
C LEU A 18 -13.05 -12.31 -22.41
N GLY A 19 -13.69 -11.94 -23.48
CA GLY A 19 -15.09 -11.55 -23.47
C GLY A 19 -15.43 -10.08 -23.29
N GLY A 20 -15.52 -9.36 -24.38
CA GLY A 20 -16.20 -8.11 -24.65
C GLY A 20 -17.27 -7.59 -23.68
N LEU A 21 -16.91 -6.54 -22.99
CA LEU A 21 -17.70 -5.34 -22.70
C LEU A 21 -16.66 -4.24 -22.42
N LYS A 22 -16.54 -3.27 -23.32
CA LYS A 22 -15.63 -2.13 -23.17
C LYS A 22 -16.15 -1.20 -22.09
N SER A 23 -15.80 -1.49 -20.81
CA SER A 23 -15.61 -0.40 -19.86
C SER A 23 -14.26 0.23 -20.20
N PRO A 24 -14.10 1.56 -20.19
CA PRO A 24 -12.79 2.15 -20.34
C PRO A 24 -11.92 1.60 -19.19
N ALA A 25 -10.87 0.88 -19.54
CA ALA A 25 -9.87 0.45 -18.57
C ALA A 25 -9.27 1.74 -17.98
N VAL A 26 -9.64 2.07 -16.74
CA VAL A 26 -8.95 3.12 -15.99
C VAL A 26 -7.53 2.62 -15.87
N SER A 27 -6.60 3.29 -16.56
CA SER A 27 -5.18 2.96 -16.46
C SER A 27 -4.73 3.19 -15.02
N ALA A 28 -4.22 2.15 -14.36
CA ALA A 28 -3.63 2.28 -13.03
C ALA A 28 -2.57 3.37 -13.03
N LYS A 29 -2.67 4.31 -12.09
CA LYS A 29 -1.75 5.44 -11.95
C LYS A 29 -0.94 5.29 -10.65
N GLU A 30 0.20 5.96 -10.60
CA GLU A 30 0.92 6.15 -9.36
C GLU A 30 0.29 7.30 -8.57
N VAL A 31 0.07 7.11 -7.26
CA VAL A 31 -0.48 8.10 -6.33
C VAL A 31 0.48 8.32 -5.17
N ALA A 32 0.66 9.58 -4.78
CA ALA A 32 1.49 9.95 -3.65
C ALA A 32 0.81 9.66 -2.30
N LEU A 33 1.56 9.16 -1.33
CA LEU A 33 1.11 9.11 0.07
C LEU A 33 1.37 10.44 0.77
N ASN A 34 0.44 10.86 1.62
CA ASN A 34 0.68 11.94 2.56
C ASN A 34 1.34 11.38 3.83
N VAL A 35 2.67 11.47 3.92
CA VAL A 35 3.44 10.97 5.06
C VAL A 35 3.43 12.01 6.18
N THR A 36 2.87 11.63 7.35
CA THR A 36 2.61 12.54 8.48
C THR A 36 3.57 12.38 9.64
N LYS A 37 4.04 11.17 9.93
CA LYS A 37 4.99 10.86 11.00
C LYS A 37 5.99 9.83 10.52
N GLN A 38 7.25 9.98 10.93
CA GLN A 38 8.30 9.02 10.61
C GLN A 38 9.19 8.80 11.83
N VAL A 39 9.67 7.55 12.01
CA VAL A 39 10.63 7.17 13.03
C VAL A 39 11.64 6.22 12.40
N VAL A 40 12.94 6.50 12.64
CA VAL A 40 14.05 5.65 12.21
C VAL A 40 14.78 5.18 13.46
N THR A 41 14.82 3.86 13.66
CA THR A 41 15.41 3.26 14.86
C THR A 41 16.41 2.18 14.45
N PRO A 42 17.71 2.40 14.58
CA PRO A 42 18.70 1.36 14.40
C PRO A 42 18.65 0.39 15.59
N ALA A 43 18.84 -0.92 15.34
CA ALA A 43 18.88 -1.94 16.39
C ALA A 43 20.07 -1.76 17.37
N LYS A 44 21.12 -1.06 16.93
CA LYS A 44 22.22 -0.58 17.78
C LYS A 44 22.77 0.76 17.28
N SER A 45 23.41 1.53 18.16
CA SER A 45 24.06 2.80 17.81
C SER A 45 25.50 2.85 18.35
N PRO A 46 26.52 3.16 17.51
CA PRO A 46 26.40 3.34 16.07
C PRO A 46 25.99 2.03 15.35
N ALA A 47 25.23 2.18 14.26
CA ALA A 47 24.90 1.06 13.40
C ALA A 47 26.09 0.64 12.55
N ASP A 48 26.19 -0.64 12.19
CA ASP A 48 27.12 -1.12 11.17
C ASP A 48 26.35 -1.71 9.96
N GLN A 49 27.06 -2.25 8.99
CA GLN A 49 26.47 -2.84 7.79
C GLN A 49 25.58 -4.06 8.04
N TYR A 50 25.62 -4.64 9.23
CA TYR A 50 24.82 -5.80 9.64
C TYR A 50 23.61 -5.40 10.50
N THR A 51 23.56 -4.14 10.91
CA THR A 51 22.52 -3.61 11.79
C THR A 51 21.23 -3.37 11.03
N ASP A 52 20.14 -3.91 11.56
CA ASP A 52 18.80 -3.63 11.03
C ASP A 52 18.35 -2.23 11.49
N ILE A 53 17.87 -1.46 10.54
CA ILE A 53 17.32 -0.12 10.74
C ILE A 53 15.81 -0.20 10.51
N SER A 54 15.03 -0.09 11.57
CA SER A 54 13.58 -0.02 11.48
C SER A 54 13.14 1.35 10.98
N VAL A 55 12.28 1.39 10.00
CA VAL A 55 11.61 2.60 9.51
C VAL A 55 10.12 2.42 9.72
N GLU A 56 9.52 3.33 10.49
CA GLU A 56 8.08 3.38 10.72
C GLU A 56 7.55 4.71 10.19
N MET A 57 6.43 4.67 9.46
CA MET A 57 5.80 5.87 8.93
C MET A 57 4.29 5.79 9.02
N ASN A 58 3.65 6.90 9.38
CA ASN A 58 2.21 7.07 9.24
C ASN A 58 1.92 7.77 7.92
N PHE A 59 0.85 7.35 7.28
CA PHE A 59 0.49 7.89 5.97
C PHE A 59 -1.03 8.12 5.83
N GLY A 60 -1.39 8.97 4.89
CA GLY A 60 -2.76 9.12 4.39
C GLY A 60 -2.80 8.76 2.90
N VAL A 61 -3.84 8.03 2.50
CA VAL A 61 -4.11 7.72 1.09
C VAL A 61 -4.94 8.87 0.50
N PRO A 62 -4.56 9.44 -0.66
CA PRO A 62 -5.34 10.51 -1.26
C PRO A 62 -6.72 10.00 -1.71
N SER A 63 -7.75 10.84 -1.57
CA SER A 63 -9.14 10.52 -1.97
C SER A 63 -9.32 10.27 -3.47
N THR A 64 -8.29 10.56 -4.26
CA THR A 64 -8.27 10.30 -5.71
C THR A 64 -7.73 8.93 -6.07
N ALA A 65 -7.31 8.12 -5.08
CA ALA A 65 -6.86 6.76 -5.31
C ALA A 65 -8.02 5.86 -5.74
N ALA A 66 -7.76 4.97 -6.67
CA ALA A 66 -8.72 4.00 -7.18
C ALA A 66 -8.13 2.57 -7.11
N LYS A 67 -9.00 1.58 -7.26
CA LYS A 67 -8.58 0.19 -7.35
C LYS A 67 -7.54 -0.02 -8.46
N GLY A 68 -6.43 -0.66 -8.10
CA GLY A 68 -5.32 -0.94 -9.00
C GLY A 68 -4.28 0.18 -9.09
N ASP A 69 -4.56 1.37 -8.59
CA ASP A 69 -3.55 2.43 -8.46
C ASP A 69 -2.43 1.97 -7.52
N THR A 70 -1.25 2.55 -7.69
CA THR A 70 -0.07 2.14 -6.94
C THR A 70 0.60 3.31 -6.24
N THR A 71 1.28 3.03 -5.14
CA THR A 71 2.30 3.92 -4.58
C THR A 71 3.62 3.21 -4.56
N VAL A 72 4.67 3.86 -5.05
CA VAL A 72 6.03 3.35 -5.02
C VAL A 72 6.87 4.16 -4.03
N ILE A 73 7.45 3.48 -3.05
CA ILE A 73 8.40 4.04 -2.07
C ILE A 73 9.77 3.51 -2.41
N LYS A 74 10.71 4.38 -2.80
CA LYS A 74 12.05 4.00 -3.20
C LYS A 74 13.08 4.42 -2.13
N LEU A 75 14.03 3.51 -1.82
CA LEU A 75 15.20 3.77 -0.98
C LEU A 75 16.29 4.52 -1.75
N PRO A 76 17.20 5.23 -1.06
CA PRO A 76 18.44 5.75 -1.65
C PRO A 76 19.43 4.61 -1.93
N ASP A 77 20.42 4.87 -2.75
CA ASP A 77 21.36 3.83 -3.22
C ASP A 77 22.20 3.23 -2.07
N ASN A 78 22.52 4.03 -1.04
CA ASN A 78 23.29 3.59 0.13
C ASN A 78 22.51 2.77 1.16
N LEU A 79 21.20 2.50 0.93
CA LEU A 79 20.39 1.61 1.74
C LEU A 79 19.81 0.48 0.87
N LYS A 80 19.49 -0.64 1.51
CA LYS A 80 18.85 -1.78 0.86
C LYS A 80 17.87 -2.49 1.78
N PHE A 81 16.86 -3.12 1.20
CA PHE A 81 16.04 -4.07 1.93
C PHE A 81 16.82 -5.36 2.20
N ILE A 82 16.49 -6.01 3.31
CA ILE A 82 17.17 -7.25 3.73
C ILE A 82 16.83 -8.38 2.77
N GLU A 83 15.56 -8.48 2.38
CA GLU A 83 15.03 -9.52 1.50
C GLU A 83 13.78 -9.05 0.75
N ASN A 84 13.34 -9.82 -0.24
CA ASN A 84 12.05 -9.62 -0.91
C ASN A 84 10.93 -10.09 0.03
N GLN A 85 9.86 -9.29 0.14
CA GLN A 85 8.71 -9.62 0.99
C GLN A 85 7.41 -9.24 0.29
N THR A 86 6.34 -9.96 0.62
CA THR A 86 4.97 -9.59 0.28
C THR A 86 4.12 -9.60 1.54
N PHE A 87 3.25 -8.61 1.70
CA PHE A 87 2.33 -8.52 2.83
C PHE A 87 1.10 -7.72 2.44
N LYS A 88 0.10 -7.71 3.30
CA LYS A 88 -1.13 -6.94 3.11
C LYS A 88 -1.20 -5.81 4.12
N ILE A 89 -1.72 -4.67 3.69
CA ILE A 89 -2.14 -3.60 4.57
C ILE A 89 -3.64 -3.82 4.83
N THR A 90 -4.00 -4.08 6.09
CA THR A 90 -5.37 -4.44 6.50
C THR A 90 -5.85 -3.53 7.62
N ASN A 91 -7.18 -3.43 7.78
CA ASN A 91 -7.79 -2.89 8.99
C ASN A 91 -8.02 -4.00 10.03
N ASP A 92 -8.54 -3.62 11.20
CA ASP A 92 -8.85 -4.55 12.30
C ASP A 92 -9.97 -5.55 11.94
N ALA A 93 -10.81 -5.22 10.97
CA ALA A 93 -11.86 -6.11 10.46
C ALA A 93 -11.32 -7.15 9.45
N GLY A 94 -10.05 -7.03 9.03
CA GLY A 94 -9.43 -7.91 8.05
C GLY A 94 -9.63 -7.50 6.60
N ASP A 95 -10.25 -6.34 6.34
CA ASP A 95 -10.34 -5.81 4.98
C ASP A 95 -8.96 -5.44 4.46
N VAL A 96 -8.67 -5.79 3.22
CA VAL A 96 -7.39 -5.46 2.58
C VAL A 96 -7.49 -4.11 1.89
N ILE A 97 -6.64 -3.16 2.29
CA ILE A 97 -6.55 -1.82 1.71
C ILE A 97 -5.57 -1.82 0.55
N ALA A 98 -4.42 -2.48 0.72
CA ALA A 98 -3.42 -2.62 -0.33
C ALA A 98 -2.64 -3.93 -0.20
N ASP A 99 -2.23 -4.48 -1.34
CA ASP A 99 -1.18 -5.50 -1.44
C ASP A 99 0.17 -4.80 -1.54
N ALA A 100 1.13 -5.21 -0.69
CA ALA A 100 2.45 -4.61 -0.60
C ALA A 100 3.53 -5.59 -1.06
N VAL A 101 4.46 -5.11 -1.88
CA VAL A 101 5.61 -5.87 -2.38
C VAL A 101 6.89 -5.10 -2.13
N ILE A 102 7.80 -5.67 -1.35
CA ILE A 102 9.18 -5.21 -1.23
C ILE A 102 10.03 -5.92 -2.27
N ASN A 103 10.69 -5.16 -3.11
CA ASN A 103 11.68 -5.64 -4.07
C ASN A 103 13.06 -5.10 -3.68
N ARG A 104 13.94 -6.01 -3.27
CA ARG A 104 15.31 -5.70 -2.83
C ARG A 104 16.17 -5.18 -3.98
N ASP A 105 16.03 -5.74 -5.18
CA ASP A 105 16.90 -5.43 -6.33
C ASP A 105 16.60 -4.03 -6.89
N THR A 106 15.33 -3.64 -6.91
CA THR A 106 14.90 -2.28 -7.31
C THR A 106 14.89 -1.29 -6.15
N LYS A 107 15.10 -1.77 -4.91
CA LYS A 107 15.06 -0.99 -3.67
C LYS A 107 13.73 -0.26 -3.49
N THR A 108 12.59 -0.95 -3.78
CA THR A 108 11.25 -0.36 -3.74
C THR A 108 10.29 -1.14 -2.85
N ILE A 109 9.33 -0.41 -2.26
CA ILE A 109 8.07 -0.96 -1.78
C ILE A 109 6.99 -0.48 -2.73
N THR A 110 6.22 -1.39 -3.30
CA THR A 110 5.05 -1.06 -4.13
C THR A 110 3.79 -1.45 -3.38
N LEU A 111 2.90 -0.49 -3.15
CA LEU A 111 1.56 -0.69 -2.64
C LEU A 111 0.59 -0.69 -3.82
N THR A 112 -0.25 -1.71 -3.96
CA THR A 112 -1.31 -1.77 -4.97
C THR A 112 -2.66 -1.74 -4.24
N TYR A 113 -3.46 -0.71 -4.48
CA TYR A 113 -4.71 -0.50 -3.75
C TYR A 113 -5.83 -1.41 -4.24
N THR A 114 -6.65 -1.85 -3.27
CA THR A 114 -7.89 -2.59 -3.53
C THR A 114 -9.06 -1.62 -3.77
N ASP A 115 -10.26 -2.15 -3.97
CA ASP A 115 -11.48 -1.35 -4.07
C ASP A 115 -11.92 -0.72 -2.73
N PHE A 116 -11.22 -0.99 -1.63
CA PHE A 116 -11.44 -0.35 -0.34
C PHE A 116 -11.30 1.18 -0.42
N VAL A 117 -10.31 1.66 -1.19
CA VAL A 117 -10.04 3.10 -1.34
C VAL A 117 -11.15 3.86 -2.10
N GLU A 118 -12.01 3.13 -2.82
CA GLU A 118 -13.17 3.70 -3.52
C GLU A 118 -14.43 3.73 -2.63
N LYS A 119 -14.40 3.03 -1.49
CA LYS A 119 -15.53 2.85 -0.57
C LYS A 119 -15.35 3.58 0.76
N ARG A 120 -14.17 4.12 1.02
CA ARG A 120 -13.81 4.81 2.25
C ARG A 120 -13.05 6.09 1.96
N SER A 121 -13.20 7.08 2.82
CA SER A 121 -12.44 8.33 2.78
C SER A 121 -11.62 8.52 4.04
N ASP A 122 -10.74 9.54 4.02
CA ASP A 122 -9.84 9.85 5.14
C ASP A 122 -9.04 8.63 5.60
N ILE A 123 -8.59 7.83 4.62
CA ILE A 123 -7.83 6.60 4.88
C ILE A 123 -6.46 6.99 5.41
N THR A 124 -6.17 6.55 6.62
CA THR A 124 -4.88 6.71 7.28
C THR A 124 -4.34 5.36 7.74
N GLY A 125 -3.03 5.25 7.81
CA GLY A 125 -2.41 3.99 8.18
C GLY A 125 -0.98 4.16 8.66
N ASN A 126 -0.36 3.03 8.96
CA ASN A 126 1.06 2.92 9.26
C ASN A 126 1.72 1.88 8.36
N LEU A 127 3.01 2.06 8.16
CA LEU A 127 3.89 1.14 7.44
C LEU A 127 5.18 1.00 8.23
N LYS A 128 5.61 -0.24 8.46
CA LYS A 128 6.87 -0.58 9.13
C LYS A 128 7.67 -1.54 8.27
N PHE A 129 8.96 -1.25 8.11
CA PHE A 129 9.89 -2.11 7.38
C PHE A 129 11.32 -1.94 7.90
N ALA A 130 12.20 -2.87 7.57
CA ALA A 130 13.61 -2.79 7.95
C ALA A 130 14.52 -2.66 6.72
N VAL A 131 15.59 -1.89 6.89
CA VAL A 131 16.64 -1.69 5.90
C VAL A 131 18.01 -1.89 6.52
N ARG A 132 19.03 -2.07 5.69
CA ARG A 132 20.46 -2.08 6.07
C ARG A 132 21.23 -1.13 5.17
N VAL A 133 22.41 -0.75 5.64
CA VAL A 133 23.37 -0.02 4.80
C VAL A 133 23.83 -0.93 3.66
N ASP A 134 23.83 -0.39 2.45
CA ASP A 134 24.38 -1.08 1.29
C ASP A 134 25.87 -0.78 1.18
N ILE A 135 26.69 -1.74 1.56
CA ILE A 135 28.14 -1.60 1.56
C ILE A 135 28.75 -1.52 0.14
N ALA A 136 27.99 -1.81 -0.93
CA ALA A 136 28.45 -1.52 -2.26
C ALA A 136 28.58 0.00 -2.50
N GLU A 137 27.83 0.80 -1.73
CA GLU A 137 27.71 2.25 -1.92
C GLU A 137 28.22 3.05 -0.73
N GLN A 138 28.46 2.41 0.45
CA GLN A 138 28.83 3.11 1.68
C GLN A 138 29.87 2.36 2.51
N HIS A 139 31.10 2.88 2.53
CA HIS A 139 32.22 2.35 3.32
C HIS A 139 32.73 3.33 4.39
N GLU A 140 32.28 4.58 4.35
CA GLU A 140 32.79 5.61 5.28
C GLU A 140 31.93 5.70 6.54
N ASN A 141 32.59 5.93 7.67
CA ASN A 141 31.92 6.25 8.92
C ASN A 141 31.26 7.61 8.80
N THR A 142 29.95 7.65 8.93
CA THR A 142 29.20 8.89 8.74
C THR A 142 27.82 8.81 9.38
N LYS A 143 27.16 9.95 9.42
CA LYS A 143 25.75 10.04 9.75
C LYS A 143 24.93 9.86 8.46
N ILE A 144 24.12 8.83 8.40
CA ILE A 144 23.33 8.47 7.20
C ILE A 144 21.91 9.01 7.35
N PRO A 145 21.47 9.94 6.46
CA PRO A 145 20.08 10.32 6.37
C PRO A 145 19.28 9.23 5.62
N VAL A 146 18.18 8.79 6.21
CA VAL A 146 17.23 7.91 5.54
C VAL A 146 16.32 8.76 4.67
N LYS A 147 16.51 8.66 3.36
CA LYS A 147 15.74 9.40 2.35
C LYS A 147 14.79 8.44 1.63
N LEU A 148 13.50 8.75 1.61
CA LEU A 148 12.51 8.01 0.85
C LEU A 148 12.00 8.85 -0.31
N THR A 149 11.92 8.27 -1.50
CA THR A 149 11.32 8.90 -2.68
C THR A 149 9.94 8.30 -2.93
N ILE A 150 8.92 9.15 -2.95
CA ILE A 150 7.51 8.81 -3.21
C ILE A 150 7.00 9.81 -4.24
N ASP A 151 6.40 9.35 -5.33
CA ASP A 151 5.93 10.20 -6.44
C ASP A 151 6.97 11.25 -6.84
N LYS A 152 8.21 10.79 -7.11
CA LYS A 152 9.36 11.63 -7.51
C LYS A 152 9.81 12.67 -6.48
N GLN A 153 9.18 12.75 -5.31
CA GLN A 153 9.57 13.63 -4.21
C GLN A 153 10.40 12.86 -3.19
N THR A 154 11.60 13.36 -2.89
CA THR A 154 12.50 12.77 -1.91
C THR A 154 12.40 13.53 -0.59
N LYS A 155 12.14 12.80 0.50
CA LYS A 155 12.03 13.34 1.86
C LYS A 155 12.95 12.58 2.80
N THR A 156 13.68 13.30 3.66
CA THR A 156 14.43 12.71 4.78
C THR A 156 13.45 12.35 5.89
N VAL A 157 13.41 11.06 6.26
CA VAL A 157 12.46 10.52 7.26
C VAL A 157 13.16 10.26 8.61
N GLY A 158 14.44 10.40 8.67
CA GLY A 158 15.27 10.27 9.87
C GLY A 158 16.74 10.12 9.52
N GLU A 159 17.59 9.83 10.51
CA GLU A 159 19.02 9.65 10.32
C GLU A 159 19.59 8.77 11.43
N PHE A 160 20.76 8.17 11.21
CA PHE A 160 21.47 7.37 12.21
C PHE A 160 22.99 7.44 12.02
N ASN A 161 23.76 7.20 13.10
CA ASN A 161 25.21 7.10 13.02
C ASN A 161 25.62 5.73 12.50
N TYR A 162 26.52 5.71 11.53
CA TYR A 162 27.03 4.51 10.88
C TYR A 162 28.54 4.39 11.02
N VAL A 163 29.02 3.17 11.30
CA VAL A 163 30.42 2.78 11.33
C VAL A 163 30.62 1.56 10.46
N PHE A 164 31.50 1.66 9.49
CA PHE A 164 31.89 0.52 8.67
C PHE A 164 32.81 -0.42 9.47
N VAL A 165 32.50 -1.71 9.49
CA VAL A 165 33.31 -2.73 10.13
C VAL A 165 33.92 -3.60 9.02
N PRO A 166 35.19 -3.43 8.69
CA PRO A 166 35.85 -4.25 7.68
C PRO A 166 35.95 -5.70 8.12
N GLY A 167 36.22 -6.59 7.16
CA GLY A 167 36.52 -7.99 7.45
C GLY A 167 37.82 -8.10 8.27
N ASP A 168 37.78 -8.85 9.35
CA ASP A 168 38.94 -9.01 10.26
C ASP A 168 39.66 -10.33 9.98
N LEU A 169 40.84 -10.21 9.41
CA LEU A 169 41.76 -11.34 9.14
C LEU A 169 42.50 -11.85 10.37
N ASN A 170 42.36 -11.18 11.55
CA ASN A 170 43.00 -11.64 12.78
C ASN A 170 42.15 -12.61 13.61
N LYS A 171 40.96 -13.00 13.09
CA LYS A 171 40.07 -13.92 13.79
C LYS A 171 40.45 -15.37 13.55
N GLU A 172 40.60 -16.10 14.64
CA GLU A 172 40.73 -17.58 14.57
C GLU A 172 39.41 -18.24 14.26
N PHE A 173 38.31 -17.67 14.74
CA PHE A 173 36.97 -18.18 14.55
C PHE A 173 35.94 -17.03 14.41
N ASP A 174 34.99 -17.18 13.51
CA ASP A 174 33.87 -16.27 13.36
C ASP A 174 32.61 -17.01 12.93
N LYS A 175 31.44 -16.44 13.28
CA LYS A 175 30.13 -17.00 12.93
C LYS A 175 29.24 -15.89 12.37
N VAL A 176 28.70 -16.13 11.18
CA VAL A 176 27.78 -15.20 10.54
C VAL A 176 26.55 -15.94 10.01
N SER A 177 25.46 -15.21 9.81
CA SER A 177 24.25 -15.75 9.20
C SER A 177 23.65 -14.77 8.21
N TRP A 178 23.02 -15.30 7.16
CA TRP A 178 22.43 -14.50 6.09
C TRP A 178 21.37 -15.27 5.30
N GLY A 179 20.61 -14.58 4.44
CA GLY A 179 19.75 -15.18 3.42
C GLY A 179 18.58 -15.98 3.97
N THR A 180 17.62 -15.32 4.60
CA THR A 180 16.37 -15.97 5.00
C THR A 180 15.51 -16.28 3.77
N LYS A 181 15.04 -17.53 3.67
CA LYS A 181 14.06 -17.96 2.66
C LYS A 181 12.78 -18.36 3.38
N LYS A 182 11.66 -17.83 2.94
CA LYS A 182 10.33 -18.17 3.45
C LYS A 182 9.65 -19.14 2.49
N ALA A 183 9.09 -20.22 3.05
CA ALA A 183 8.28 -21.19 2.30
C ALA A 183 6.79 -20.78 2.32
N GLU A 184 5.98 -21.47 1.52
CA GLU A 184 4.53 -21.20 1.42
C GLU A 184 3.78 -21.44 2.75
N ASP A 185 4.24 -22.41 3.55
CA ASP A 185 3.72 -22.71 4.89
C ASP A 185 4.13 -21.69 5.96
N GLY A 186 4.87 -20.65 5.55
CA GLY A 186 5.39 -19.61 6.43
C GLY A 186 6.69 -19.97 7.14
N SER A 187 7.13 -21.24 7.10
CA SER A 187 8.43 -21.65 7.65
C SER A 187 9.58 -20.90 7.00
N ILE A 188 10.68 -20.73 7.73
CA ILE A 188 11.85 -20.06 7.21
C ILE A 188 13.09 -20.95 7.27
N THR A 189 14.01 -20.71 6.35
CA THR A 189 15.34 -21.33 6.34
C THR A 189 16.40 -20.24 6.23
N ARG A 190 17.43 -20.32 7.10
CA ARG A 190 18.51 -19.35 7.15
C ARG A 190 19.85 -20.05 6.97
N THR A 191 20.77 -19.40 6.24
CA THR A 191 22.12 -19.89 6.03
C THR A 191 23.06 -19.36 7.09
N TYR A 192 23.92 -20.20 7.62
CA TYR A 192 24.99 -19.91 8.55
C TYR A 192 26.35 -20.29 7.98
N GLU A 193 27.37 -19.54 8.37
CA GLU A 193 28.75 -19.79 8.06
C GLU A 193 29.60 -19.77 9.33
N LEU A 194 30.41 -20.81 9.54
CA LEU A 194 31.49 -20.82 10.50
C LEU A 194 32.79 -20.64 9.75
N ARG A 195 33.56 -19.63 10.11
CA ARG A 195 34.81 -19.23 9.48
C ARG A 195 35.96 -19.59 10.40
N VAL A 196 36.86 -20.40 9.96
CA VAL A 196 37.98 -20.91 10.77
C VAL A 196 39.31 -20.50 10.19
N ASN A 197 40.18 -19.98 11.05
CA ASN A 197 41.58 -19.67 10.76
C ASN A 197 41.81 -18.57 9.72
N ALA A 198 41.11 -17.44 9.85
CA ALA A 198 41.46 -16.21 9.09
C ALA A 198 42.78 -15.63 9.60
N SER A 199 43.14 -15.85 10.87
CA SER A 199 44.37 -15.40 11.55
C SER A 199 45.63 -16.17 11.15
N LYS A 200 45.51 -17.25 10.34
CA LYS A 200 46.63 -18.05 9.86
C LYS A 200 47.49 -18.68 11.01
N GLN A 201 46.80 -19.26 11.99
CA GLN A 201 47.43 -20.02 13.05
C GLN A 201 47.51 -21.50 12.65
N ALA A 202 48.42 -22.27 13.33
CA ALA A 202 48.38 -23.72 13.24
C ALA A 202 47.53 -24.27 14.39
N PHE A 203 46.63 -25.20 14.10
CA PHE A 203 45.84 -25.89 15.11
C PHE A 203 46.03 -27.41 15.01
N SER A 204 46.16 -28.06 16.17
CA SER A 204 46.06 -29.55 16.27
C SER A 204 44.70 -29.89 16.86
N ASP A 205 44.19 -31.06 16.47
CA ASP A 205 42.94 -31.62 16.97
C ASP A 205 41.75 -30.64 16.89
N ALA A 206 41.68 -29.79 15.83
CA ALA A 206 40.66 -28.79 15.69
C ALA A 206 39.26 -29.40 15.50
N ILE A 207 38.32 -28.97 16.36
CA ILE A 207 36.92 -29.40 16.33
C ILE A 207 36.06 -28.14 16.39
N VAL A 208 35.13 -28.02 15.45
CA VAL A 208 34.09 -27.00 15.48
C VAL A 208 32.80 -27.61 15.98
N THR A 209 32.19 -27.02 16.98
CA THR A 209 30.88 -27.38 17.51
C THR A 209 29.88 -26.29 17.26
N ASP A 210 28.69 -26.62 16.75
CA ASP A 210 27.56 -25.70 16.58
C ASP A 210 26.36 -26.19 17.39
N GLN A 211 25.61 -25.26 18.01
CA GLN A 211 24.51 -25.60 18.92
C GLN A 211 23.38 -24.58 18.80
N LEU A 212 22.18 -25.09 18.49
CA LEU A 212 20.96 -24.28 18.50
C LEU A 212 20.54 -23.99 19.94
N GLN A 213 20.43 -22.67 20.26
CA GLN A 213 20.09 -22.18 21.61
C GLN A 213 18.61 -21.87 21.76
N THR A 214 17.90 -21.65 20.66
CA THR A 214 16.47 -21.35 20.68
C THR A 214 15.66 -22.59 20.29
N ASP A 215 14.63 -22.88 21.07
CA ASP A 215 13.69 -23.95 20.76
C ASP A 215 12.97 -23.69 19.43
N GLY A 216 12.53 -24.76 18.76
CA GLY A 216 11.89 -24.67 17.46
C GLY A 216 12.83 -24.52 16.26
N MET A 217 14.13 -24.31 16.47
CA MET A 217 15.13 -24.39 15.39
C MET A 217 15.53 -25.83 15.09
N GLU A 218 15.78 -26.12 13.82
CA GLU A 218 16.21 -27.45 13.34
C GLU A 218 17.32 -27.29 12.30
N TYR A 219 18.35 -28.12 12.37
CA TYR A 219 19.33 -28.23 11.28
C TYR A 219 18.70 -28.87 10.04
N VAL A 220 19.22 -28.48 8.86
CA VAL A 220 19.04 -29.19 7.60
C VAL A 220 20.33 -30.00 7.35
N PRO A 221 20.43 -31.25 7.82
CA PRO A 221 21.72 -31.98 7.88
C PRO A 221 22.39 -32.10 6.52
N THR A 222 21.61 -32.31 5.46
CA THR A 222 22.13 -32.46 4.07
C THR A 222 22.70 -31.16 3.50
N SER A 223 22.52 -30.02 4.19
CA SER A 223 23.02 -28.73 3.77
C SER A 223 24.46 -28.45 4.24
N VAL A 224 24.97 -29.21 5.21
CA VAL A 224 26.32 -28.97 5.76
C VAL A 224 27.38 -29.24 4.72
N LYS A 225 28.19 -28.24 4.45
CA LYS A 225 29.31 -28.33 3.50
C LYS A 225 30.56 -27.73 4.14
N VAL A 226 31.66 -28.46 4.06
CA VAL A 226 32.96 -28.01 4.54
C VAL A 226 33.82 -27.64 3.35
N TYR A 227 34.35 -26.41 3.36
CA TYR A 227 35.26 -25.95 2.34
C TYR A 227 36.60 -25.58 2.94
N LYS A 228 37.66 -25.84 2.20
CA LYS A 228 39.04 -25.46 2.50
C LYS A 228 39.52 -24.42 1.50
N GLY A 229 40.32 -23.48 1.93
CA GLY A 229 40.89 -22.46 1.07
C GLY A 229 41.83 -21.51 1.87
N VAL A 230 41.95 -20.26 1.44
CA VAL A 230 42.77 -19.25 2.09
C VAL A 230 41.90 -18.00 2.31
N TRP A 231 41.81 -17.54 3.55
CA TRP A 231 41.10 -16.31 3.86
C TRP A 231 41.85 -15.08 3.36
N ALA A 232 41.14 -14.21 2.70
CA ALA A 232 41.61 -12.92 2.23
C ALA A 232 40.47 -11.90 2.22
N GLU A 233 40.81 -10.65 2.11
CA GLU A 233 39.83 -9.59 1.90
C GLU A 233 39.18 -9.74 0.53
N GLY A 234 37.86 -9.66 0.48
CA GLY A 234 37.05 -9.59 -0.74
C GLY A 234 36.99 -8.18 -1.29
N ASN A 235 36.48 -8.03 -2.50
CA ASN A 235 36.32 -6.72 -3.17
C ASN A 235 35.33 -5.78 -2.45
N ASP A 236 34.50 -6.34 -1.58
CA ASP A 236 33.49 -5.61 -0.78
C ASP A 236 33.96 -5.34 0.66
N GLY A 237 35.26 -5.49 0.95
CA GLY A 237 35.82 -5.30 2.29
C GLY A 237 35.48 -6.40 3.30
N LYS A 238 34.81 -7.49 2.86
CA LYS A 238 34.50 -8.66 3.70
C LYS A 238 35.53 -9.76 3.53
N LEU A 239 35.53 -10.71 4.50
CA LEU A 239 36.29 -11.93 4.36
C LEU A 239 35.75 -12.81 3.24
N ALA A 240 36.64 -13.31 2.41
CA ALA A 240 36.37 -14.28 1.35
C ALA A 240 37.34 -15.45 1.42
N LEU A 241 36.84 -16.68 1.34
CA LEU A 241 37.68 -17.87 1.23
C LEU A 241 38.08 -18.03 -0.25
N LYS A 242 39.34 -17.66 -0.59
CA LYS A 242 39.91 -17.82 -1.93
C LYS A 242 40.33 -19.27 -2.14
N ASN A 243 40.38 -19.68 -3.42
CA ASN A 243 40.71 -21.06 -3.82
C ASN A 243 39.86 -22.12 -3.11
N ARG A 244 38.58 -21.81 -2.90
CA ARG A 244 37.60 -22.64 -2.19
C ARG A 244 37.42 -23.98 -2.84
N GLN A 245 37.68 -25.06 -2.08
CA GLN A 245 37.49 -26.44 -2.49
C GLN A 245 36.57 -27.15 -1.49
N LEU A 246 35.56 -27.87 -1.98
CA LEU A 246 34.72 -28.74 -1.14
C LEU A 246 35.56 -29.91 -0.64
N VAL A 247 35.55 -30.14 0.69
CA VAL A 247 36.20 -31.26 1.32
C VAL A 247 35.14 -32.25 1.84
N THR A 248 35.32 -33.53 1.59
CA THR A 248 34.37 -34.61 1.91
C THR A 248 34.92 -35.60 2.90
N ASP A 249 36.17 -35.44 3.31
CA ASP A 249 36.89 -36.32 4.24
C ASP A 249 36.78 -35.87 5.71
N LYS A 250 36.07 -34.75 5.98
CA LYS A 250 35.84 -34.27 7.34
C LYS A 250 34.61 -34.91 7.96
N GLU A 251 34.79 -35.49 9.17
CA GLU A 251 33.69 -36.09 9.91
C GLU A 251 32.73 -35.02 10.42
N VAL A 252 31.46 -35.12 10.05
CA VAL A 252 30.36 -34.31 10.54
C VAL A 252 29.41 -35.19 11.33
N THR A 253 29.27 -34.93 12.63
CA THR A 253 28.46 -35.75 13.53
C THR A 253 27.40 -34.89 14.20
N PHE A 254 26.12 -35.31 14.07
CA PHE A 254 25.00 -34.67 14.77
C PHE A 254 24.73 -35.38 16.09
N ALA A 255 24.39 -34.61 17.13
CA ALA A 255 23.92 -35.17 18.39
C ALA A 255 22.56 -35.90 18.19
N ALA A 256 22.22 -36.82 19.09
CA ALA A 256 21.01 -37.62 19.00
C ALA A 256 19.72 -36.80 19.04
N ASP A 257 19.74 -35.66 19.70
CA ASP A 257 18.62 -34.67 19.79
C ASP A 257 18.56 -33.73 18.58
N ASN A 258 19.53 -33.84 17.66
CA ASN A 258 19.71 -32.97 16.49
C ASN A 258 19.75 -31.46 16.84
N LYS A 259 20.19 -31.10 18.06
CA LYS A 259 20.34 -29.73 18.52
C LYS A 259 21.77 -29.21 18.44
N SER A 260 22.73 -30.09 18.14
CA SER A 260 24.12 -29.71 17.88
C SER A 260 24.75 -30.62 16.83
N PHE A 261 25.82 -30.11 16.20
CA PHE A 261 26.70 -30.92 15.39
C PHE A 261 28.16 -30.55 15.63
N THR A 262 29.06 -31.46 15.32
CA THR A 262 30.52 -31.25 15.36
C THR A 262 31.11 -31.51 13.98
N VAL A 263 32.19 -30.79 13.66
CA VAL A 263 33.03 -31.01 12.48
C VAL A 263 34.46 -31.20 12.98
N LYS A 264 35.01 -32.40 12.78
CA LYS A 264 36.42 -32.69 13.10
C LYS A 264 37.31 -32.25 11.94
N LEU A 265 37.98 -31.12 12.09
CA LEU A 265 38.94 -30.60 11.11
C LEU A 265 40.29 -31.27 11.24
N GLY A 266 40.70 -31.66 12.48
CA GLY A 266 41.99 -32.26 12.78
C GLY A 266 43.15 -31.24 12.74
N GLU A 267 44.22 -31.59 12.04
CA GLU A 267 45.33 -30.65 11.81
C GLU A 267 44.94 -29.57 10.82
N VAL A 268 45.17 -28.31 11.20
CA VAL A 268 44.94 -27.12 10.38
C VAL A 268 46.25 -26.36 10.23
N ALA A 269 46.80 -26.30 9.03
CA ALA A 269 48.04 -25.57 8.78
C ALA A 269 47.79 -24.02 8.76
N GLN A 270 48.85 -23.24 8.99
CA GLN A 270 48.79 -21.78 8.93
C GLN A 270 48.27 -21.25 7.57
N SER A 271 48.55 -21.99 6.49
CA SER A 271 48.12 -21.63 5.13
C SER A 271 46.67 -22.03 4.81
N GLU A 272 45.98 -22.69 5.73
CA GLU A 272 44.65 -23.27 5.51
C GLU A 272 43.58 -22.54 6.29
N GLY A 273 42.53 -22.16 5.61
CA GLY A 273 41.29 -21.70 6.21
C GLY A 273 40.14 -22.59 5.87
N TYR A 274 39.15 -22.70 6.76
CA TYR A 274 37.93 -23.48 6.51
C TYR A 274 36.68 -22.64 6.62
N LEU A 275 35.70 -22.99 5.80
CA LEU A 275 34.35 -22.46 5.84
C LEU A 275 33.38 -23.65 5.98
N ILE A 276 32.59 -23.65 7.03
CA ILE A 276 31.49 -24.59 7.22
C ILE A 276 30.19 -23.82 6.94
N GLU A 277 29.52 -24.16 5.87
CA GLU A 277 28.25 -23.56 5.44
C GLU A 277 27.12 -24.58 5.70
N TYR A 278 26.02 -24.12 6.32
CA TYR A 278 24.87 -24.96 6.63
C TYR A 278 23.60 -24.15 6.74
N GLN A 279 22.45 -24.84 6.75
CA GLN A 279 21.13 -24.23 6.89
C GLN A 279 20.45 -24.68 8.17
N VAL A 280 19.72 -23.73 8.77
CA VAL A 280 18.83 -23.95 9.90
C VAL A 280 17.42 -23.56 9.45
N ARG A 281 16.46 -24.42 9.75
CA ARG A 281 15.04 -24.22 9.51
C ARG A 281 14.33 -23.85 10.82
N VAL A 282 13.36 -22.96 10.74
CA VAL A 282 12.29 -22.74 11.73
C VAL A 282 11.01 -23.25 11.08
N PRO A 283 10.46 -24.40 11.53
CA PRO A 283 9.39 -25.13 10.83
C PRO A 283 7.98 -24.55 11.03
N TYR A 284 7.89 -23.30 11.38
CA TYR A 284 6.64 -22.54 11.52
C TYR A 284 6.82 -21.12 10.99
N ALA A 285 5.74 -20.34 10.94
CA ALA A 285 5.77 -18.92 10.59
C ALA A 285 6.17 -18.08 11.81
N PRO A 286 7.40 -17.56 11.91
CA PRO A 286 7.81 -16.77 13.06
C PRO A 286 7.05 -15.44 13.16
N ALA A 287 6.83 -14.97 14.39
CA ALA A 287 6.32 -13.63 14.64
C ALA A 287 7.42 -12.58 14.39
N SER A 288 7.02 -11.39 13.90
CA SER A 288 7.98 -10.28 13.75
C SER A 288 8.52 -9.86 15.12
N GLY A 289 9.85 -9.81 15.26
CA GLY A 289 10.57 -9.56 16.51
C GLY A 289 11.02 -10.83 17.23
N GLU A 290 10.64 -12.02 16.77
CA GLU A 290 11.10 -13.28 17.32
C GLU A 290 12.61 -13.45 17.11
N THR A 291 13.32 -13.88 18.16
CA THR A 291 14.78 -13.97 18.15
C THR A 291 15.23 -15.41 18.19
N PHE A 292 16.14 -15.75 17.29
CA PHE A 292 16.75 -17.06 17.14
C PHE A 292 18.25 -16.95 17.42
N VAL A 293 18.74 -17.69 18.38
CA VAL A 293 20.15 -17.69 18.79
C VAL A 293 20.78 -19.02 18.41
N ASN A 294 21.91 -18.94 17.74
CA ASN A 294 22.73 -20.10 17.40
C ASN A 294 24.18 -19.83 17.85
N TYR A 295 24.70 -20.73 18.64
CA TYR A 295 26.05 -20.67 19.23
C TYR A 295 27.01 -21.61 18.47
N ALA A 296 28.26 -21.23 18.40
CA ALA A 296 29.32 -22.13 17.93
C ALA A 296 30.64 -21.86 18.60
N SER A 297 31.52 -22.87 18.59
CA SER A 297 32.86 -22.81 19.17
C SER A 297 33.88 -23.54 18.33
N LEU A 298 35.12 -23.07 18.42
CA LEU A 298 36.32 -23.74 17.94
C LEU A 298 37.16 -24.24 19.14
N ASP A 299 37.38 -25.53 19.25
CA ASP A 299 38.29 -26.16 20.19
C ASP A 299 39.47 -26.71 19.39
N ALA A 300 40.72 -26.44 19.85
CA ALA A 300 41.93 -26.95 19.24
C ALA A 300 43.05 -26.89 20.25
N ASN A 301 44.16 -27.56 20.01
CA ASN A 301 45.33 -27.53 20.91
C ASN A 301 44.98 -27.89 22.38
N LYS A 302 43.94 -28.75 22.56
CA LYS A 302 43.39 -29.16 23.87
C LYS A 302 42.73 -28.03 24.67
N THR A 303 42.33 -26.91 24.03
CA THR A 303 41.70 -25.76 24.69
C THR A 303 40.60 -25.16 23.80
N ARG A 304 39.73 -24.37 24.42
CA ARG A 304 38.81 -23.55 23.68
C ARG A 304 39.56 -22.35 23.07
N ILE A 305 39.51 -22.24 21.73
CA ILE A 305 40.13 -21.11 21.01
C ILE A 305 39.20 -19.91 21.02
N ASP A 306 37.98 -20.08 20.58
CA ASP A 306 36.98 -18.99 20.52
C ASP A 306 35.56 -19.55 20.47
N ALA A 307 34.58 -18.71 20.76
CA ALA A 307 33.18 -19.04 20.67
C ALA A 307 32.35 -17.82 20.24
N LYS A 308 31.28 -18.03 19.48
CA LYS A 308 30.43 -16.98 18.93
C LYS A 308 28.97 -17.34 19.06
N GLU A 309 28.17 -16.37 19.44
CA GLU A 309 26.72 -16.38 19.25
C GLU A 309 26.36 -15.59 17.98
N SER A 310 25.36 -16.05 17.26
CA SER A 310 24.79 -15.37 16.11
C SER A 310 23.28 -15.21 16.35
N PRO A 311 22.85 -14.15 17.07
CA PRO A 311 21.43 -13.87 17.20
C PRO A 311 20.88 -13.36 15.86
N TYR A 312 19.68 -13.82 15.55
CA TYR A 312 18.91 -13.36 14.41
C TYR A 312 17.51 -12.95 14.86
N VAL A 313 17.14 -11.74 14.64
CA VAL A 313 15.79 -11.24 14.88
C VAL A 313 15.02 -11.33 13.57
N TYR A 314 13.95 -12.14 13.55
CA TYR A 314 13.07 -12.19 12.39
C TYR A 314 12.24 -10.92 12.31
N GLN A 315 12.35 -10.19 11.20
CA GLN A 315 11.59 -8.97 11.00
C GLN A 315 10.84 -9.03 9.67
N THR A 316 9.54 -8.81 9.74
CA THR A 316 8.72 -8.64 8.55
C THR A 316 8.25 -7.20 8.44
N ALA A 317 8.12 -6.75 7.21
CA ALA A 317 7.37 -5.54 6.94
C ALA A 317 5.89 -5.78 7.25
N SER A 318 5.24 -4.76 7.75
CA SER A 318 3.84 -4.79 8.10
C SER A 318 3.21 -3.41 7.91
N GLY A 319 1.90 -3.37 7.78
CA GLY A 319 1.16 -2.12 7.73
C GLY A 319 -0.29 -2.35 8.07
N SER A 320 -0.93 -1.34 8.60
CA SER A 320 -2.37 -1.30 8.79
C SER A 320 -2.90 0.04 8.29
N ALA A 321 -4.14 0.06 7.84
CA ALA A 321 -4.83 1.29 7.48
C ALA A 321 -6.33 1.11 7.67
N ASP A 322 -7.03 2.21 7.90
CA ASP A 322 -8.48 2.23 7.94
C ASP A 322 -9.01 3.57 7.41
N GLY A 323 -10.30 3.59 7.08
CA GLY A 323 -11.00 4.75 6.54
C GLY A 323 -12.44 4.79 6.99
N TYR A 324 -13.14 5.86 6.64
CA TYR A 324 -14.48 6.13 7.12
C TYR A 324 -15.50 6.19 5.98
N THR A 325 -16.75 5.86 6.32
CA THR A 325 -17.94 6.23 5.54
C THR A 325 -18.62 7.40 6.20
N PHE A 326 -19.38 8.14 5.40
CA PHE A 326 -20.05 9.37 5.78
C PHE A 326 -21.55 9.25 5.53
N GLU A 327 -22.32 10.14 6.17
CA GLU A 327 -23.76 10.16 6.09
C GLU A 327 -24.25 11.60 5.85
N ILE A 328 -25.25 11.75 5.00
CA ILE A 328 -26.00 13.00 4.87
C ILE A 328 -27.38 12.81 5.51
N VAL A 329 -27.75 13.72 6.40
CA VAL A 329 -29.06 13.80 7.03
C VAL A 329 -29.72 15.10 6.58
N ILE A 330 -30.96 15.01 6.14
CA ILE A 330 -31.78 16.18 5.84
C ILE A 330 -32.89 16.32 6.85
N ASP A 331 -33.18 17.56 7.23
CA ASP A 331 -34.32 17.99 8.05
C ASP A 331 -35.22 18.83 7.16
N LYS A 332 -36.33 18.26 6.72
CA LYS A 332 -37.29 18.88 5.80
C LYS A 332 -38.38 19.60 6.54
N LYS A 333 -38.52 20.91 6.30
CA LYS A 333 -39.47 21.78 6.96
C LYS A 333 -40.30 22.57 5.99
N GLY A 334 -41.48 22.98 6.45
CA GLY A 334 -42.25 24.05 5.85
C GLY A 334 -41.72 25.43 6.26
N ASP A 335 -42.16 26.49 5.60
CA ASP A 335 -41.86 27.87 5.95
C ASP A 335 -42.52 28.33 7.29
N ASP A 336 -43.44 27.53 7.82
CA ASP A 336 -44.00 27.62 9.15
C ASP A 336 -43.19 26.89 10.23
N GLY A 337 -42.11 26.21 9.85
CA GLY A 337 -41.26 25.38 10.72
C GLY A 337 -41.77 23.96 10.99
N SER A 338 -42.94 23.61 10.42
CA SER A 338 -43.46 22.22 10.54
C SER A 338 -42.59 21.19 9.84
N ALA A 339 -42.47 19.96 10.39
CA ALA A 339 -41.80 18.86 9.75
C ALA A 339 -42.60 18.36 8.55
N LEU A 340 -41.94 18.12 7.42
CA LEU A 340 -42.58 17.71 6.16
C LEU A 340 -42.23 16.29 5.78
N ALA A 341 -43.20 15.40 5.79
CA ALA A 341 -43.10 14.03 5.32
C ALA A 341 -43.27 13.92 3.79
N ASN A 342 -42.79 12.79 3.23
CA ASN A 342 -42.97 12.39 1.85
C ASN A 342 -42.37 13.35 0.79
N ALA A 343 -41.39 14.18 1.16
CA ALA A 343 -40.51 14.84 0.21
C ALA A 343 -39.54 13.81 -0.37
N GLU A 344 -39.36 13.80 -1.70
CA GLU A 344 -38.45 12.87 -2.35
C GLU A 344 -37.23 13.64 -2.93
N PHE A 345 -36.04 13.10 -2.69
CA PHE A 345 -34.79 13.69 -3.14
C PHE A 345 -33.90 12.66 -3.84
N ASP A 346 -33.11 13.14 -4.78
CA ASP A 346 -31.98 12.42 -5.36
C ASP A 346 -30.66 13.03 -4.85
N VAL A 347 -29.79 12.19 -4.29
CA VAL A 347 -28.45 12.60 -3.84
C VAL A 347 -27.46 12.22 -4.92
N ILE A 348 -26.83 13.24 -5.52
CA ILE A 348 -25.95 13.11 -6.68
C ILE A 348 -24.54 13.47 -6.24
N ARG A 349 -23.58 12.57 -6.46
CA ARG A 349 -22.16 12.88 -6.25
C ARG A 349 -21.68 13.82 -7.35
N LYS A 350 -21.25 15.03 -6.99
CA LYS A 350 -20.87 16.09 -7.94
C LYS A 350 -19.73 15.67 -8.86
N ALA A 351 -18.71 14.99 -8.31
CA ALA A 351 -17.54 14.54 -9.08
C ALA A 351 -17.88 13.59 -10.24
N THR A 352 -18.98 12.82 -10.13
CA THR A 352 -19.36 11.81 -11.13
C THR A 352 -20.66 12.11 -11.86
N GLY A 353 -21.47 13.04 -11.34
CA GLY A 353 -22.82 13.32 -11.81
C GLY A 353 -23.81 12.15 -11.59
N LYS A 354 -23.44 11.13 -10.83
CA LYS A 354 -24.27 9.93 -10.60
C LYS A 354 -25.04 10.04 -9.29
N SER A 355 -26.28 9.55 -9.30
CA SER A 355 -27.06 9.33 -8.09
C SER A 355 -26.37 8.26 -7.21
N VAL A 356 -26.23 8.57 -5.93
CA VAL A 356 -25.66 7.69 -4.89
C VAL A 356 -26.70 7.29 -3.84
N GLY A 357 -27.91 7.85 -3.91
CA GLY A 357 -29.03 7.49 -3.05
C GLY A 357 -30.26 8.32 -3.32
N LYS A 358 -31.41 7.77 -2.97
CA LYS A 358 -32.70 8.48 -2.98
C LYS A 358 -33.19 8.57 -1.54
N LEU A 359 -33.78 9.70 -1.20
CA LEU A 359 -34.33 9.99 0.12
C LEU A 359 -35.81 10.22 0.03
N VAL A 360 -36.54 9.76 1.04
CA VAL A 360 -37.93 10.09 1.28
C VAL A 360 -38.07 10.48 2.74
N THR A 361 -38.58 11.67 3.02
CA THR A 361 -38.68 12.15 4.41
C THR A 361 -39.78 11.43 5.18
N GLY A 362 -39.46 11.05 6.42
CA GLY A 362 -40.39 10.46 7.37
C GLY A 362 -41.37 11.47 7.98
N ALA A 363 -42.23 11.00 8.89
CA ALA A 363 -43.22 11.83 9.58
C ALA A 363 -42.56 12.96 10.41
N ASP A 364 -41.31 12.78 10.83
CA ASP A 364 -40.48 13.74 11.53
C ASP A 364 -39.75 14.72 10.61
N GLY A 365 -39.96 14.63 9.30
CA GLY A 365 -39.29 15.44 8.30
C GLY A 365 -37.86 15.00 7.99
N THR A 366 -37.35 13.93 8.63
CA THR A 366 -35.97 13.52 8.44
C THR A 366 -35.82 12.44 7.36
N ALA A 367 -34.67 12.45 6.67
CA ALA A 367 -34.21 11.36 5.84
C ALA A 367 -32.68 11.34 5.81
N LYS A 368 -32.09 10.14 5.53
CA LYS A 368 -30.65 9.98 5.54
C LYS A 368 -30.16 9.03 4.46
N VAL A 369 -28.96 9.29 3.96
CA VAL A 369 -28.20 8.40 3.11
C VAL A 369 -26.82 8.15 3.73
N SER A 370 -26.44 6.89 3.85
CA SER A 370 -25.20 6.43 4.50
C SER A 370 -24.25 5.79 3.47
N ASN A 371 -23.04 5.40 3.92
CA ASN A 371 -21.99 4.78 3.14
C ASN A 371 -21.46 5.68 2.01
N LEU A 372 -21.44 6.97 2.26
CA LEU A 372 -20.90 7.95 1.34
C LEU A 372 -19.39 8.15 1.54
N LEU A 373 -18.74 8.66 0.52
CA LEU A 373 -17.39 9.22 0.64
C LEU A 373 -17.46 10.65 1.19
N ARG A 374 -16.36 11.16 1.74
CA ARG A 374 -16.22 12.59 2.05
C ARG A 374 -15.95 13.35 0.77
N ASP A 375 -17.03 13.86 0.15
CA ASP A 375 -16.98 14.52 -1.16
C ASP A 375 -18.05 15.61 -1.25
N GLU A 376 -18.20 16.23 -2.41
CA GLU A 376 -19.27 17.18 -2.70
C GLU A 376 -20.50 16.45 -3.28
N TYR A 377 -21.68 16.82 -2.77
CA TYR A 377 -22.97 16.26 -3.20
C TYR A 377 -23.97 17.36 -3.52
N ILE A 378 -24.86 17.02 -4.43
CA ILE A 378 -26.03 17.80 -4.79
C ILE A 378 -27.26 17.03 -4.31
N ILE A 379 -28.09 17.66 -3.47
CA ILE A 379 -29.38 17.14 -3.04
C ILE A 379 -30.42 17.86 -3.87
N ARG A 380 -31.08 17.12 -4.75
CA ARG A 380 -32.12 17.62 -5.65
C ARG A 380 -33.48 17.12 -5.16
N GLU A 381 -34.41 18.03 -4.88
CA GLU A 381 -35.77 17.63 -4.62
C GLU A 381 -36.44 17.19 -5.92
N THR A 382 -36.97 15.99 -5.95
CA THR A 382 -37.64 15.41 -7.13
C THR A 382 -39.16 15.44 -6.99
N LYS A 383 -39.64 15.57 -5.73
CA LYS A 383 -41.05 15.72 -5.42
C LYS A 383 -41.24 16.45 -4.08
N ALA A 384 -41.96 17.54 -4.13
CA ALA A 384 -42.33 18.25 -2.93
C ALA A 384 -43.46 17.54 -2.14
N PRO A 385 -43.56 17.77 -0.82
CA PRO A 385 -44.71 17.35 -0.04
C PRO A 385 -46.01 18.04 -0.54
N SER A 386 -47.14 17.38 -0.34
CA SER A 386 -48.44 17.93 -0.75
C SER A 386 -48.72 19.29 -0.11
N GLY A 387 -49.10 20.29 -0.91
CA GLY A 387 -49.35 21.64 -0.47
C GLY A 387 -48.12 22.53 -0.38
N PHE A 388 -46.95 22.05 -0.86
CA PHE A 388 -45.71 22.80 -0.88
C PHE A 388 -45.12 22.89 -2.29
N GLN A 389 -44.43 24.00 -2.59
CA GLN A 389 -43.74 24.24 -3.85
C GLN A 389 -42.44 23.42 -3.89
N LEU A 390 -42.11 22.89 -5.08
CA LEU A 390 -40.79 22.26 -5.32
C LEU A 390 -39.68 23.29 -5.14
N LEU A 391 -38.53 22.87 -4.61
CA LEU A 391 -37.34 23.72 -4.50
C LEU A 391 -36.89 24.23 -5.89
N GLU A 392 -36.62 25.50 -5.99
CA GLU A 392 -36.09 26.13 -7.21
C GLU A 392 -34.62 25.76 -7.46
N ASN A 393 -33.86 25.55 -6.38
CA ASN A 393 -32.43 25.30 -6.45
C ASN A 393 -32.03 24.02 -5.70
N ASP A 394 -31.05 23.36 -6.24
CA ASP A 394 -30.40 22.21 -5.58
C ASP A 394 -29.67 22.63 -4.29
N VAL A 395 -29.65 21.79 -3.27
CA VAL A 395 -28.89 22.00 -2.04
C VAL A 395 -27.52 21.35 -2.16
N VAL A 396 -26.46 22.11 -1.88
CA VAL A 396 -25.08 21.62 -1.98
C VAL A 396 -24.59 21.18 -0.59
N VAL A 397 -23.98 20.00 -0.54
CA VAL A 397 -23.19 19.50 0.60
C VAL A 397 -21.74 19.49 0.18
N ASN A 398 -20.88 20.23 0.90
CA ASN A 398 -19.43 20.23 0.66
C ASN A 398 -18.74 19.23 1.56
N ALA A 399 -17.52 18.79 1.19
CA ALA A 399 -16.70 17.90 2.02
C ALA A 399 -16.44 18.46 3.44
N ALA A 400 -16.47 19.79 3.61
CA ALA A 400 -16.29 20.45 4.91
C ALA A 400 -17.55 20.43 5.80
N ASP A 401 -18.72 20.14 5.26
CA ASP A 401 -19.97 20.06 6.02
C ASP A 401 -20.07 18.78 6.88
N PHE A 402 -19.24 17.79 6.59
CA PHE A 402 -19.18 16.57 7.41
C PHE A 402 -18.41 16.83 8.72
N ASP A 403 -19.08 16.66 9.83
CA ASP A 403 -18.57 16.87 11.19
C ASP A 403 -17.66 15.74 11.68
N ALA A 404 -17.23 15.81 12.95
CA ALA A 404 -16.41 14.79 13.58
C ALA A 404 -17.14 13.43 13.71
N SER A 405 -18.48 13.43 13.73
CA SER A 405 -19.32 12.23 13.72
C SER A 405 -19.50 11.65 12.31
N LYS A 406 -18.88 12.23 11.29
CA LYS A 406 -18.98 11.83 9.87
C LYS A 406 -20.36 12.11 9.24
N VAL A 407 -21.10 13.07 9.79
CA VAL A 407 -22.44 13.42 9.35
C VAL A 407 -22.47 14.87 8.83
N ALA A 408 -23.07 15.08 7.68
CA ALA A 408 -23.46 16.37 7.18
C ALA A 408 -24.98 16.55 7.36
N ARG A 409 -25.39 17.61 8.06
CA ARG A 409 -26.82 17.93 8.28
C ARG A 409 -27.22 19.13 7.44
N LYS A 410 -28.37 19.02 6.76
CA LYS A 410 -28.94 20.13 5.97
C LYS A 410 -30.41 20.30 6.29
N GLU A 411 -30.76 21.48 6.78
CA GLU A 411 -32.14 21.91 6.85
C GLU A 411 -32.60 22.39 5.47
N ILE A 412 -33.75 21.91 5.02
CA ILE A 412 -34.31 22.19 3.69
C ILE A 412 -35.76 22.66 3.88
N VAL A 413 -36.06 23.90 3.47
CA VAL A 413 -37.36 24.50 3.68
C VAL A 413 -38.09 24.65 2.36
N ASN A 414 -39.35 24.15 2.27
CA ASN A 414 -40.28 24.45 1.16
C ASN A 414 -41.30 25.53 1.58
N LYS A 415 -41.67 26.30 0.61
CA LYS A 415 -42.74 27.30 0.75
C LYS A 415 -44.10 26.66 0.52
N ALA A 416 -45.11 27.01 1.30
CA ALA A 416 -46.48 26.58 1.07
C ALA A 416 -46.96 27.05 -0.31
N GLU A 417 -47.78 26.24 -0.96
CA GLU A 417 -48.47 26.66 -2.17
C GLU A 417 -49.47 27.77 -1.82
N THR A 418 -49.38 28.90 -2.52
CA THR A 418 -50.39 29.94 -2.39
C THR A 418 -51.66 29.47 -3.12
N THR A 419 -52.66 29.02 -2.38
CA THR A 419 -53.98 28.77 -2.89
C THR A 419 -54.64 30.12 -3.20
N THR A 420 -54.58 30.56 -4.45
CA THR A 420 -55.39 31.71 -4.89
C THR A 420 -56.85 31.22 -5.01
N THR A 421 -57.60 31.41 -3.94
CA THR A 421 -59.06 31.17 -4.00
C THR A 421 -59.68 32.22 -4.92
N THR A 422 -59.88 31.88 -6.20
CA THR A 422 -60.66 32.70 -7.08
C THR A 422 -62.12 32.60 -6.66
N THR A 423 -62.58 33.54 -5.84
CA THR A 423 -64.00 33.67 -5.50
C THR A 423 -64.74 34.12 -6.78
N THR A 424 -65.28 33.20 -7.54
CA THR A 424 -66.18 33.55 -8.64
C THR A 424 -67.47 34.07 -8.06
N THR A 425 -67.62 35.38 -7.95
CA THR A 425 -68.88 36.04 -7.61
C THR A 425 -69.79 35.90 -8.81
N THR A 426 -70.72 34.93 -8.79
CA THR A 426 -71.79 34.83 -9.81
C THR A 426 -72.78 35.95 -9.58
N THR A 427 -72.65 37.02 -10.33
CA THR A 427 -73.68 38.10 -10.40
C THR A 427 -74.82 37.60 -11.30
N THR A 428 -75.94 37.21 -10.69
CA THR A 428 -77.14 36.85 -11.41
C THR A 428 -77.78 38.11 -11.95
N THR A 429 -77.56 38.44 -13.22
CA THR A 429 -78.25 39.50 -13.90
C THR A 429 -79.54 38.99 -14.52
N THR A 430 -80.69 39.35 -13.96
CA THR A 430 -82.01 39.03 -14.53
C THR A 430 -82.21 39.94 -15.75
N THR A 431 -82.20 39.38 -16.94
CA THR A 431 -82.47 40.07 -18.17
C THR A 431 -83.88 39.71 -18.66
N THR A 432 -84.73 40.74 -18.70
CA THR A 432 -86.07 40.69 -19.23
C THR A 432 -85.97 40.59 -20.76
N THR A 433 -86.66 39.57 -21.31
CA THR A 433 -86.73 39.28 -22.78
C THR A 433 -87.60 40.27 -23.50
N THR A 434 -87.10 40.86 -24.59
CA THR A 434 -87.93 41.49 -25.62
C THR A 434 -87.51 40.87 -26.96
N THR A 435 -88.48 40.14 -27.57
CA THR A 435 -88.40 39.46 -28.87
C THR A 435 -88.43 40.45 -29.99
N THR A 436 -87.52 40.41 -30.97
CA THR A 436 -87.72 40.91 -32.31
C THR A 436 -87.00 40.04 -33.31
N THR A 437 -87.78 39.49 -34.22
CA THR A 437 -87.43 38.61 -35.31
C THR A 437 -86.83 39.36 -36.48
N GLU A 438 -85.69 38.99 -37.03
CA GLU A 438 -85.50 38.95 -38.49
C GLU A 438 -84.31 38.07 -38.91
N ALA A 439 -84.47 37.39 -40.04
CA ALA A 439 -83.70 36.27 -40.56
C ALA A 439 -82.60 36.78 -41.55
N PRO A 440 -81.97 35.85 -42.31
CA PRO A 440 -80.52 35.60 -42.28
C PRO A 440 -79.81 36.12 -43.55
N THR A 441 -78.51 36.23 -43.55
CA THR A 441 -77.72 36.23 -44.80
C THR A 441 -76.41 35.48 -44.64
N THR A 442 -76.23 34.64 -45.54
CA THR A 442 -75.11 33.74 -45.88
C THR A 442 -73.92 34.54 -46.43
N SER A 443 -72.74 34.09 -46.19
CA SER A 443 -71.61 33.93 -47.15
C SER A 443 -70.32 33.48 -46.43
N THR A 444 -69.92 32.32 -46.70
CA THR A 444 -68.81 31.77 -47.52
C THR A 444 -67.37 32.21 -47.17
N THR A 445 -66.66 31.24 -46.71
CA THR A 445 -65.35 30.68 -47.14
C THR A 445 -64.16 31.66 -47.35
N THR A 446 -63.04 31.43 -46.73
CA THR A 446 -61.87 30.85 -47.43
C THR A 446 -60.75 30.44 -46.44
N THR A 447 -60.31 29.23 -46.65
CA THR A 447 -59.16 28.57 -46.09
C THR A 447 -57.90 29.11 -46.75
N GLU A 448 -56.85 29.28 -46.01
CA GLU A 448 -55.46 29.02 -46.48
C GLU A 448 -54.52 28.73 -45.32
N ALA A 449 -53.85 27.62 -45.48
CA ALA A 449 -52.76 27.18 -44.66
C ALA A 449 -51.45 27.27 -45.50
N PRO A 450 -50.36 26.78 -45.03
CA PRO A 450 -49.14 27.44 -44.66
C PRO A 450 -47.96 27.14 -45.58
N THR A 451 -46.80 27.73 -45.34
CA THR A 451 -45.58 27.25 -45.96
C THR A 451 -44.36 27.41 -45.02
N SER A 452 -43.73 26.30 -44.79
CA SER A 452 -42.41 26.15 -44.18
C SER A 452 -41.32 26.66 -45.11
N THR A 453 -40.25 27.23 -44.57
CA THR A 453 -38.94 27.24 -45.26
C THR A 453 -37.83 27.06 -44.26
N THR A 454 -37.17 25.97 -44.47
CA THR A 454 -35.85 25.58 -43.92
C THR A 454 -34.77 26.38 -44.60
N THR A 455 -33.81 26.90 -43.86
CA THR A 455 -32.51 27.26 -44.44
C THR A 455 -31.36 26.77 -43.54
N THR A 456 -30.60 25.86 -44.06
CA THR A 456 -29.34 25.30 -43.60
C THR A 456 -28.22 26.22 -44.06
N GLU A 457 -27.30 26.56 -43.18
CA GLU A 457 -25.95 26.90 -43.62
C GLU A 457 -24.90 26.32 -42.64
N ALA A 458 -23.95 25.67 -43.23
CA ALA A 458 -22.83 24.97 -42.62
C ALA A 458 -21.51 25.77 -42.74
N PRO A 459 -20.38 25.30 -42.23
CA PRO A 459 -19.39 26.09 -41.52
C PRO A 459 -18.17 26.46 -42.35
N THR A 460 -17.39 27.40 -41.89
CA THR A 460 -16.07 27.71 -42.43
C THR A 460 -14.96 27.50 -41.42
N THR A 461 -14.05 26.62 -41.82
CA THR A 461 -12.72 26.37 -41.31
C THR A 461 -11.81 27.57 -41.52
N SER A 462 -10.94 27.88 -40.55
CA SER A 462 -9.67 28.53 -40.85
C SER A 462 -8.55 28.07 -39.91
N THR A 463 -7.61 27.39 -40.52
CA THR A 463 -6.26 27.06 -40.10
C THR A 463 -5.40 28.32 -39.99
N THR A 464 -4.60 28.44 -38.95
CA THR A 464 -3.40 29.27 -39.00
C THR A 464 -2.24 28.56 -38.30
N THR A 465 -1.28 28.19 -39.11
CA THR A 465 0.05 27.73 -38.80
C THR A 465 0.93 28.93 -38.47
N THR A 466 1.81 28.86 -37.48
CA THR A 466 3.07 29.62 -37.50
C THR A 466 4.16 28.88 -36.75
N GLU A 467 5.30 28.82 -37.42
CA GLU A 467 6.55 28.15 -37.14
C GLU A 467 7.38 28.79 -36.01
N SER A 468 8.19 27.90 -35.40
CA SER A 468 9.61 27.99 -34.99
C SER A 468 10.31 29.33 -34.78
N THR A 469 11.15 29.41 -33.75
CA THR A 469 12.62 29.39 -33.86
C THR A 469 13.30 29.38 -32.49
N THR A 470 14.18 28.44 -32.32
CA THR A 470 15.53 28.37 -31.73
C THR A 470 16.11 29.60 -31.03
N SER A 471 16.54 29.44 -29.80
CA SER A 471 17.92 29.68 -29.33
C SER A 471 18.17 28.89 -28.05
#